data_3920e935f00b1ef55e4ab1117e88b87c
#
_entry.id   3920e935f00b1ef55e4ab1117e88b87c
#
_cell.length_a   1.000
_cell.length_b   1.000
_cell.length_c   1.000
_cell.angle_alpha   90.00
_cell.angle_beta   90.00
_cell.angle_gamma   90.00
#
_symmetry.space_group_name_H-M   'P 1'
#
loop_
_entity.id
_entity.type
_entity.pdbx_description
1 polymer ?
#
loop_
_entity_poly.entity_id
_entity_poly.type
_entity_poly.pdbx_seq_one_letter_code
_entity_poly.pdbx_strand_id
1 'polypeptide(L)'
;MVDFKENEQLNILNHSCAHVMAQAIKHLYPQAKFWVGPVVAEGFYYDVDLGDEVVSDEAIAKIEKEMKKICKDGKRIVRREISKEEALEMFKDDEYKLDLISNLKDGTITCYSQGDFTDLCRGPHVETVKMCKNFKLIKHSGAYWKGDKNNKVLQRIYGVCFPTAEELEEHLSLLEEAKERDHRKIGKEMEIFMVDDLIGRGLPMYLPKGYAIWQKLERYIKQKEKKLGYLHVLTPAVGTVNLYKTSGHWDHYKENMFPQMEMDGESFVLRPMNCPHHMMIYANKLHSYKNLPIRIGEIAHDFRYEASGAVKGIERGRHFCQNDAHLFVTPEQIKSEFKGVIDLILDVYKDFNITDYRCVLSLRDPEDKEKYHDDDEMWNKAENELREVMNELGIEYTEEIGEAAFYGPKLDVNVKPAIGNEITLSTCQLDFCLPAKFNLTYVAEDGTKKTPVVLHRAILGSLDRFMAYILEETKGNLPLWLAPTQVKVLPVKNEYHLDYANEIYQLLLDEGFEVELDSRDEKLGYRIREAQMQKANYILVLGNNERDERTVTYRKHGEQKATTVTIDEFVSMLKQQIKDKK
;
A
#
# COMPACT_ATOMS: atom_id res chain seq x y z
N MET A 1 10.96 -9.26 1.37
CA MET A 1 10.75 -10.63 1.93
C MET A 1 10.96 -11.65 0.82
N VAL A 2 11.36 -12.88 1.15
CA VAL A 2 11.57 -13.95 0.15
C VAL A 2 10.21 -14.38 -0.42
N ASP A 3 10.14 -14.58 -1.75
CA ASP A 3 9.00 -15.24 -2.40
C ASP A 3 9.24 -16.76 -2.39
N PHE A 4 8.45 -17.49 -1.61
CA PHE A 4 8.56 -18.93 -1.46
C PHE A 4 8.12 -19.69 -2.72
N LYS A 5 7.27 -19.09 -3.55
CA LYS A 5 6.76 -19.72 -4.76
C LYS A 5 7.79 -19.69 -5.88
N GLU A 6 8.50 -18.56 -6.02
CA GLU A 6 9.50 -18.36 -7.09
C GLU A 6 10.86 -18.97 -6.74
N ASN A 7 11.17 -19.19 -5.46
CA ASN A 7 12.40 -19.85 -5.03
C ASN A 7 12.21 -21.37 -5.04
N GLU A 8 12.78 -22.06 -6.01
CA GLU A 8 12.61 -23.51 -6.22
C GLU A 8 12.93 -24.36 -4.98
N GLN A 9 14.02 -24.09 -4.28
CA GLN A 9 14.43 -24.85 -3.07
C GLN A 9 13.44 -24.63 -1.93
N LEU A 10 13.04 -23.38 -1.67
CA LEU A 10 12.08 -23.05 -0.63
C LEU A 10 10.68 -23.55 -0.99
N ASN A 11 10.31 -23.55 -2.27
CA ASN A 11 9.05 -24.12 -2.74
C ASN A 11 8.95 -25.59 -2.40
N ILE A 12 9.94 -26.41 -2.78
CA ILE A 12 9.98 -27.84 -2.50
C ILE A 12 9.95 -28.12 -0.99
N LEU A 13 10.71 -27.35 -0.21
CA LEU A 13 10.79 -27.50 1.25
C LEU A 13 9.43 -27.16 1.91
N ASN A 14 8.82 -26.06 1.53
CA ASN A 14 7.55 -25.60 2.08
C ASN A 14 6.38 -26.52 1.65
N HIS A 15 6.39 -27.01 0.41
CA HIS A 15 5.44 -28.02 -0.04
C HIS A 15 5.54 -29.31 0.80
N SER A 16 6.75 -29.75 1.10
CA SER A 16 6.97 -30.91 1.96
C SER A 16 6.55 -30.65 3.41
N CYS A 17 6.79 -29.44 3.92
CA CYS A 17 6.36 -29.05 5.25
C CYS A 17 4.83 -28.99 5.39
N ALA A 18 4.10 -28.63 4.31
CA ALA A 18 2.64 -28.72 4.26
C ALA A 18 2.15 -30.16 4.48
N HIS A 19 2.82 -31.15 3.89
CA HIS A 19 2.51 -32.56 4.13
C HIS A 19 2.83 -33.00 5.57
N VAL A 20 3.92 -32.49 6.18
CA VAL A 20 4.22 -32.75 7.60
C VAL A 20 3.13 -32.17 8.50
N MET A 21 2.62 -30.98 8.17
CA MET A 21 1.50 -30.37 8.89
C MET A 21 0.21 -31.19 8.73
N ALA A 22 -0.10 -31.64 7.51
CA ALA A 22 -1.27 -32.49 7.27
C ALA A 22 -1.20 -33.82 8.06
N GLN A 23 -0.04 -34.46 8.10
CA GLN A 23 0.19 -35.65 8.91
C GLN A 23 -0.03 -35.35 10.41
N ALA A 24 0.52 -34.26 10.93
CA ALA A 24 0.34 -33.88 12.33
C ALA A 24 -1.13 -33.60 12.66
N ILE A 25 -1.86 -32.95 11.76
CA ILE A 25 -3.30 -32.74 11.90
C ILE A 25 -4.04 -34.06 11.91
N LYS A 26 -3.71 -35.00 11.03
CA LYS A 26 -4.35 -36.32 10.97
C LYS A 26 -4.13 -37.14 12.24
N HIS A 27 -2.93 -37.05 12.86
CA HIS A 27 -2.65 -37.68 14.15
C HIS A 27 -3.51 -37.12 15.29
N LEU A 28 -3.70 -35.80 15.32
CA LEU A 28 -4.46 -35.14 16.39
C LEU A 28 -5.96 -35.19 16.16
N TYR A 29 -6.38 -35.20 14.91
CA TYR A 29 -7.76 -35.17 14.45
C TYR A 29 -7.99 -36.28 13.40
N PRO A 30 -8.19 -37.53 13.81
CA PRO A 30 -8.33 -38.66 12.88
C PRO A 30 -9.45 -38.52 11.86
N GLN A 31 -10.51 -37.75 12.18
CA GLN A 31 -11.65 -37.46 11.31
C GLN A 31 -11.34 -36.35 10.28
N ALA A 32 -10.20 -35.64 10.39
CA ALA A 32 -9.85 -34.54 9.49
C ALA A 32 -9.83 -34.98 8.04
N LYS A 33 -10.40 -34.16 7.16
CA LYS A 33 -10.38 -34.29 5.71
C LYS A 33 -9.56 -33.15 5.11
N PHE A 34 -8.92 -33.38 3.97
CA PHE A 34 -7.91 -32.48 3.43
C PHE A 34 -8.24 -32.09 1.99
N TRP A 35 -8.19 -30.79 1.70
CA TRP A 35 -8.37 -30.35 0.32
C TRP A 35 -7.01 -30.17 -0.37
N VAL A 36 -6.37 -29.00 -0.28
CA VAL A 36 -5.11 -28.68 -0.96
C VAL A 36 -4.13 -27.95 -0.04
N GLY A 37 -2.83 -28.18 -0.28
CA GLY A 37 -1.73 -27.57 0.47
C GLY A 37 -0.65 -26.94 -0.41
N PRO A 38 -0.97 -25.88 -1.18
CA PRO A 38 0.00 -25.25 -2.07
C PRO A 38 0.99 -24.35 -1.33
N VAL A 39 2.12 -24.10 -2.00
CA VAL A 39 3.05 -23.00 -1.66
C VAL A 39 2.58 -21.72 -2.33
N VAL A 40 2.61 -20.65 -1.57
CA VAL A 40 2.29 -19.27 -2.00
C VAL A 40 3.50 -18.36 -1.76
N ALA A 41 3.43 -17.12 -2.20
CA ALA A 41 4.53 -16.17 -2.04
C ALA A 41 5.00 -16.01 -0.59
N GLU A 42 4.05 -16.07 0.38
CA GLU A 42 4.33 -15.86 1.81
C GLU A 42 4.64 -17.15 2.60
N GLY A 43 4.74 -18.32 1.96
CA GLY A 43 4.97 -19.61 2.60
C GLY A 43 4.08 -20.71 2.05
N PHE A 44 3.52 -21.56 2.91
CA PHE A 44 2.55 -22.59 2.51
C PHE A 44 1.28 -22.49 3.35
N TYR A 45 0.20 -23.07 2.86
CA TYR A 45 -0.98 -23.34 3.67
C TYR A 45 -1.55 -24.74 3.42
N TYR A 46 -2.47 -25.17 4.25
CA TYR A 46 -3.31 -26.32 3.97
C TYR A 46 -4.75 -26.02 4.39
N ASP A 47 -5.70 -26.41 3.52
CA ASP A 47 -7.13 -26.31 3.77
C ASP A 47 -7.64 -27.65 4.31
N VAL A 48 -8.16 -27.61 5.52
CA VAL A 48 -8.60 -28.81 6.25
C VAL A 48 -10.03 -28.66 6.76
N ASP A 49 -10.77 -29.76 6.76
CA ASP A 49 -12.06 -29.87 7.42
C ASP A 49 -11.89 -30.66 8.71
N LEU A 50 -12.10 -30.01 9.84
CA LEU A 50 -12.02 -30.64 11.17
C LEU A 50 -13.39 -31.05 11.75
N GLY A 51 -14.45 -31.00 10.93
CA GLY A 51 -15.83 -31.21 11.39
C GLY A 51 -16.32 -29.98 12.19
N ASP A 52 -16.73 -30.23 13.43
CA ASP A 52 -17.25 -29.20 14.33
C ASP A 52 -16.14 -28.43 15.09
N GLU A 53 -14.88 -28.86 14.95
CA GLU A 53 -13.75 -28.22 15.65
C GLU A 53 -13.20 -27.03 14.88
N VAL A 54 -12.84 -25.98 15.63
CA VAL A 54 -12.23 -24.75 15.08
C VAL A 54 -10.79 -24.66 15.53
N VAL A 55 -9.90 -24.28 14.61
CA VAL A 55 -8.50 -24.05 14.93
C VAL A 55 -8.37 -22.85 15.86
N SER A 56 -7.71 -23.07 16.99
CA SER A 56 -7.32 -22.03 17.97
C SER A 56 -5.80 -21.95 18.07
N ASP A 57 -5.28 -20.93 18.74
CA ASP A 57 -3.83 -20.80 18.99
C ASP A 57 -3.29 -22.00 19.80
N GLU A 58 -4.11 -22.57 20.70
CA GLU A 58 -3.76 -23.80 21.43
C GLU A 58 -3.68 -25.02 20.49
N ALA A 59 -4.59 -25.11 19.51
CA ALA A 59 -4.56 -26.16 18.49
C ALA A 59 -3.31 -26.02 17.61
N ILE A 60 -2.95 -24.81 17.20
CA ILE A 60 -1.71 -24.52 16.45
C ILE A 60 -0.48 -25.00 17.24
N ALA A 61 -0.40 -24.69 18.54
CA ALA A 61 0.73 -25.12 19.37
C ALA A 61 0.83 -26.66 19.47
N LYS A 62 -0.32 -27.37 19.54
CA LYS A 62 -0.36 -28.82 19.53
C LYS A 62 0.09 -29.41 18.19
N ILE A 63 -0.36 -28.81 17.08
CA ILE A 63 0.06 -29.21 15.73
C ILE A 63 1.57 -29.03 15.56
N GLU A 64 2.13 -27.87 15.94
CA GLU A 64 3.58 -27.64 15.89
C GLU A 64 4.38 -28.68 16.71
N LYS A 65 3.88 -29.02 17.89
CA LYS A 65 4.53 -30.05 18.74
C LYS A 65 4.53 -31.41 18.05
N GLU A 66 3.45 -31.78 17.37
CA GLU A 66 3.35 -33.06 16.65
C GLU A 66 4.22 -33.05 15.40
N MET A 67 4.23 -31.95 14.62
CA MET A 67 5.14 -31.73 13.48
C MET A 67 6.61 -31.90 13.88
N LYS A 68 7.02 -31.38 15.04
CA LYS A 68 8.39 -31.55 15.55
C LYS A 68 8.74 -32.99 15.81
N LYS A 69 7.80 -33.83 16.29
CA LYS A 69 8.00 -35.29 16.47
C LYS A 69 8.17 -35.98 15.12
N ILE A 70 7.28 -35.69 14.16
CA ILE A 70 7.33 -36.24 12.79
C ILE A 70 8.68 -35.91 12.13
N CYS A 71 9.14 -34.65 12.20
CA CYS A 71 10.44 -34.27 11.68
C CYS A 71 11.61 -35.00 12.36
N LYS A 72 11.51 -35.24 13.69
CA LYS A 72 12.53 -35.99 14.44
C LYS A 72 12.61 -37.44 14.03
N ASP A 73 11.47 -38.10 13.71
CA ASP A 73 11.43 -39.47 13.23
C ASP A 73 12.12 -39.65 11.87
N GLY A 74 12.21 -38.58 11.07
CA GLY A 74 13.03 -38.54 9.88
C GLY A 74 12.65 -39.49 8.77
N LYS A 75 11.36 -39.86 8.65
CA LYS A 75 10.89 -40.76 7.61
C LYS A 75 11.12 -40.18 6.21
N ARG A 76 11.38 -41.07 5.23
CA ARG A 76 11.48 -40.70 3.82
C ARG A 76 10.11 -40.33 3.26
N ILE A 77 10.10 -39.39 2.32
CA ILE A 77 8.93 -39.06 1.51
C ILE A 77 9.05 -39.86 0.21
N VAL A 78 8.12 -40.77 -0.02
CA VAL A 78 8.18 -41.74 -1.12
C VAL A 78 7.08 -41.43 -2.12
N ARG A 79 7.45 -41.22 -3.37
CA ARG A 79 6.55 -41.05 -4.51
C ARG A 79 5.99 -42.41 -4.95
N ARG A 80 4.70 -42.48 -5.20
CA ARG A 80 4.01 -43.62 -5.80
C ARG A 80 3.13 -43.19 -6.95
N GLU A 81 3.05 -44.00 -7.98
CA GLU A 81 2.07 -43.89 -9.04
C GLU A 81 1.01 -44.96 -8.87
N ILE A 82 -0.25 -44.56 -8.90
CA ILE A 82 -1.41 -45.43 -8.68
C ILE A 82 -2.45 -45.17 -9.77
N SER A 83 -3.33 -46.15 -9.98
CA SER A 83 -4.47 -45.98 -10.88
C SER A 83 -5.54 -45.06 -10.26
N LYS A 84 -6.47 -44.56 -11.08
CA LYS A 84 -7.59 -43.76 -10.61
C LYS A 84 -8.50 -44.55 -9.67
N GLU A 85 -8.71 -45.85 -9.94
CA GLU A 85 -9.49 -46.74 -9.10
C GLU A 85 -8.83 -46.94 -7.72
N GLU A 86 -7.52 -47.15 -7.70
CA GLU A 86 -6.75 -47.27 -6.45
C GLU A 86 -6.81 -45.97 -5.65
N ALA A 87 -6.71 -44.80 -6.33
CA ALA A 87 -6.82 -43.49 -5.70
C ALA A 87 -8.22 -43.26 -5.08
N LEU A 88 -9.30 -43.61 -5.80
CA LEU A 88 -10.67 -43.48 -5.31
C LEU A 88 -10.91 -44.36 -4.07
N GLU A 89 -10.38 -45.59 -4.05
CA GLU A 89 -10.50 -46.48 -2.87
C GLU A 89 -9.64 -45.99 -1.70
N MET A 90 -8.43 -45.48 -1.96
CA MET A 90 -7.52 -44.94 -0.93
C MET A 90 -8.10 -43.74 -0.19
N PHE A 91 -8.78 -42.84 -0.91
CA PHE A 91 -9.32 -41.59 -0.38
C PHE A 91 -10.86 -41.60 -0.24
N LYS A 92 -11.50 -42.77 -0.20
CA LYS A 92 -12.97 -42.91 -0.20
C LYS A 92 -13.68 -42.18 0.93
N ASP A 93 -13.02 -41.95 2.06
CA ASP A 93 -13.56 -41.26 3.24
C ASP A 93 -13.32 -39.73 3.21
N ASP A 94 -12.64 -39.21 2.17
CA ASP A 94 -12.33 -37.78 2.02
C ASP A 94 -12.99 -37.21 0.75
N GLU A 95 -14.13 -36.56 0.93
CA GLU A 95 -14.92 -35.97 -0.18
C GLU A 95 -14.16 -34.93 -0.99
N TYR A 96 -13.22 -34.22 -0.36
CA TYR A 96 -12.42 -33.21 -1.05
C TYR A 96 -11.37 -33.85 -1.96
N LYS A 97 -10.76 -34.96 -1.53
CA LYS A 97 -9.84 -35.73 -2.37
C LYS A 97 -10.59 -36.46 -3.50
N LEU A 98 -11.78 -36.99 -3.21
CA LEU A 98 -12.63 -37.62 -4.25
C LEU A 98 -13.01 -36.59 -5.34
N ASP A 99 -13.37 -35.38 -4.96
CA ASP A 99 -13.65 -34.33 -5.93
C ASP A 99 -12.41 -33.97 -6.79
N LEU A 100 -11.23 -33.86 -6.19
CA LEU A 100 -9.99 -33.63 -6.91
C LEU A 100 -9.69 -34.78 -7.91
N ILE A 101 -9.80 -36.02 -7.46
CA ILE A 101 -9.53 -37.20 -8.28
C ILE A 101 -10.52 -37.29 -9.46
N SER A 102 -11.82 -37.02 -9.20
CA SER A 102 -12.84 -37.05 -10.26
C SER A 102 -12.56 -36.10 -11.43
N ASN A 103 -11.96 -34.97 -11.12
CA ASN A 103 -11.60 -33.94 -12.10
C ASN A 103 -10.26 -34.20 -12.82
N LEU A 104 -9.50 -35.24 -12.42
CA LEU A 104 -8.27 -35.64 -13.12
C LEU A 104 -8.61 -36.46 -14.37
N LYS A 105 -7.86 -36.22 -15.45
CA LYS A 105 -7.92 -37.05 -16.67
C LYS A 105 -7.47 -38.48 -16.34
N ASP A 106 -7.98 -39.45 -17.08
CA ASP A 106 -7.52 -40.83 -16.98
C ASP A 106 -6.02 -40.93 -17.25
N GLY A 107 -5.33 -41.68 -16.39
CA GLY A 107 -3.88 -41.82 -16.42
C GLY A 107 -3.33 -42.15 -15.03
N THR A 108 -2.01 -42.09 -14.89
CA THR A 108 -1.34 -42.28 -13.60
C THR A 108 -1.53 -41.10 -12.68
N ILE A 109 -2.01 -41.37 -11.48
CA ILE A 109 -2.14 -40.42 -10.39
C ILE A 109 -0.94 -40.57 -9.48
N THR A 110 -0.34 -39.46 -9.05
CA THR A 110 0.78 -39.48 -8.10
C THR A 110 0.31 -39.18 -6.70
N CYS A 111 0.83 -39.93 -5.77
CA CYS A 111 0.72 -39.68 -4.34
C CYS A 111 2.08 -39.79 -3.65
N TYR A 112 2.20 -39.19 -2.49
CA TYR A 112 3.41 -39.21 -1.68
C TYR A 112 3.07 -39.74 -0.28
N SER A 113 3.89 -40.68 0.20
CA SER A 113 3.73 -41.32 1.50
C SER A 113 4.90 -40.96 2.40
N GLN A 114 4.61 -40.65 3.66
CA GLN A 114 5.59 -40.43 4.72
C GLN A 114 5.11 -41.03 6.03
N GLY A 115 5.82 -42.06 6.51
CA GLY A 115 5.35 -42.83 7.67
C GLY A 115 3.99 -43.46 7.43
N ASP A 116 3.01 -43.09 8.24
CA ASP A 116 1.62 -43.57 8.20
C ASP A 116 0.66 -42.63 7.45
N PHE A 117 1.18 -41.55 6.82
CA PHE A 117 0.40 -40.56 6.08
C PHE A 117 0.68 -40.64 4.58
N THR A 118 -0.38 -40.62 3.79
CA THR A 118 -0.31 -40.56 2.34
C THR A 118 -1.23 -39.46 1.83
N ASP A 119 -0.74 -38.66 0.87
CA ASP A 119 -1.51 -37.59 0.25
C ASP A 119 -1.41 -37.60 -1.28
N LEU A 120 -2.49 -37.15 -1.92
CA LEU A 120 -2.55 -36.90 -3.36
C LEU A 120 -1.73 -35.64 -3.71
N CYS A 121 -0.66 -35.83 -4.48
CA CYS A 121 0.25 -34.73 -4.76
C CYS A 121 1.06 -34.94 -6.04
N ARG A 122 1.40 -33.84 -6.73
CA ARG A 122 2.25 -33.85 -7.91
C ARG A 122 3.74 -33.81 -7.58
N GLY A 123 4.09 -33.36 -6.38
CA GLY A 123 5.48 -33.08 -6.00
C GLY A 123 6.08 -31.85 -6.72
N PRO A 124 7.39 -31.66 -6.69
CA PRO A 124 8.37 -32.48 -5.98
C PRO A 124 8.39 -32.26 -4.46
N HIS A 125 9.09 -33.14 -3.74
CA HIS A 125 9.29 -33.08 -2.29
C HIS A 125 10.75 -33.30 -1.93
N VAL A 126 11.12 -32.89 -0.69
CA VAL A 126 12.41 -33.25 -0.10
C VAL A 126 12.52 -34.74 0.18
N GLU A 127 13.74 -35.26 0.33
CA GLU A 127 13.99 -36.69 0.52
C GLU A 127 13.41 -37.23 1.85
N THR A 128 13.50 -36.42 2.90
CA THR A 128 13.04 -36.85 4.26
C THR A 128 12.36 -35.69 4.98
N VAL A 129 11.38 -36.01 5.83
CA VAL A 129 10.68 -35.04 6.69
C VAL A 129 11.61 -34.32 7.68
N LYS A 130 12.81 -34.87 7.93
CA LYS A 130 13.83 -34.25 8.79
C LYS A 130 14.28 -32.88 8.26
N MET A 131 14.23 -32.68 6.95
CA MET A 131 14.59 -31.39 6.33
C MET A 131 13.60 -30.28 6.70
N CYS A 132 12.37 -30.62 7.04
CA CYS A 132 11.31 -29.68 7.43
C CYS A 132 11.35 -29.25 8.91
N LYS A 133 12.47 -29.43 9.63
CA LYS A 133 12.56 -29.20 11.08
C LYS A 133 12.46 -27.74 11.53
N ASN A 134 12.84 -26.80 10.65
CA ASN A 134 12.88 -25.38 10.95
C ASN A 134 11.63 -24.70 10.36
N PHE A 135 10.52 -24.85 11.03
CA PHE A 135 9.22 -24.33 10.60
C PHE A 135 8.52 -23.52 11.69
N LYS A 136 7.56 -22.71 11.28
CA LYS A 136 6.62 -22.02 12.16
C LYS A 136 5.24 -21.95 11.51
N LEU A 137 4.18 -22.24 12.26
CA LEU A 137 2.82 -21.93 11.85
C LEU A 137 2.50 -20.48 12.25
N ILE A 138 2.07 -19.66 11.28
CA ILE A 138 2.04 -18.19 11.44
C ILE A 138 0.64 -17.62 11.64
N LYS A 139 -0.39 -18.24 11.04
CA LYS A 139 -1.78 -17.81 11.17
C LYS A 139 -2.76 -18.90 10.77
N HIS A 140 -4.02 -18.72 11.12
CA HIS A 140 -5.14 -19.52 10.63
C HIS A 140 -6.31 -18.63 10.23
N SER A 141 -7.16 -19.11 9.34
CA SER A 141 -8.37 -18.41 8.88
C SER A 141 -9.39 -19.40 8.33
N GLY A 142 -10.65 -18.98 8.20
CA GLY A 142 -11.62 -19.67 7.37
C GLY A 142 -11.36 -19.45 5.88
N ALA A 143 -11.64 -20.45 5.06
CA ALA A 143 -11.60 -20.35 3.60
C ALA A 143 -12.74 -21.13 2.99
N TYR A 144 -13.51 -20.53 2.08
CA TYR A 144 -14.58 -21.23 1.37
C TYR A 144 -14.00 -22.27 0.42
N TRP A 145 -14.52 -23.52 0.49
CA TRP A 145 -14.15 -24.55 -0.46
C TRP A 145 -14.36 -24.08 -1.90
N LYS A 146 -13.34 -24.26 -2.74
CA LYS A 146 -13.30 -23.76 -4.15
C LYS A 146 -13.49 -22.23 -4.29
N GLY A 147 -13.34 -21.48 -3.21
CA GLY A 147 -13.52 -20.03 -3.24
C GLY A 147 -14.98 -19.56 -3.37
N ASP A 148 -15.95 -20.49 -3.35
CA ASP A 148 -17.37 -20.16 -3.45
C ASP A 148 -17.98 -19.97 -2.05
N LYS A 149 -18.54 -18.79 -1.79
CA LYS A 149 -19.19 -18.42 -0.52
C LYS A 149 -20.39 -19.31 -0.14
N ASN A 150 -20.95 -20.07 -1.10
CA ASN A 150 -22.06 -20.99 -0.87
C ASN A 150 -21.56 -22.37 -0.41
N ASN A 151 -20.28 -22.65 -0.51
CA ASN A 151 -19.68 -23.92 -0.09
C ASN A 151 -19.25 -23.88 1.37
N LYS A 152 -18.93 -25.06 1.92
CA LYS A 152 -18.46 -25.21 3.29
C LYS A 152 -17.19 -24.38 3.54
N VAL A 153 -17.09 -23.82 4.73
CA VAL A 153 -15.89 -23.11 5.21
C VAL A 153 -14.91 -24.14 5.76
N LEU A 154 -13.74 -24.23 5.16
CA LEU A 154 -12.60 -25.02 5.63
C LEU A 154 -11.72 -24.17 6.55
N GLN A 155 -10.91 -24.85 7.38
CA GLN A 155 -9.89 -24.21 8.19
C GLN A 155 -8.59 -24.12 7.37
N ARG A 156 -8.07 -22.94 7.14
CA ARG A 156 -6.80 -22.71 6.44
C ARG A 156 -5.71 -22.38 7.44
N ILE A 157 -4.67 -23.20 7.48
CA ILE A 157 -3.52 -23.00 8.37
C ILE A 157 -2.30 -22.68 7.54
N TYR A 158 -1.63 -21.57 7.87
CA TYR A 158 -0.45 -21.08 7.16
C TYR A 158 0.83 -21.37 7.95
N GLY A 159 1.89 -21.66 7.23
CA GLY A 159 3.21 -21.87 7.80
C GLY A 159 4.35 -21.49 6.87
N VAL A 160 5.55 -21.43 7.44
CA VAL A 160 6.80 -21.24 6.73
C VAL A 160 7.82 -22.27 7.19
N CYS A 161 8.72 -22.65 6.27
CA CYS A 161 9.82 -23.57 6.57
C CYS A 161 11.09 -23.08 5.87
N PHE A 162 12.21 -23.13 6.60
CA PHE A 162 13.53 -22.70 6.11
C PHE A 162 14.57 -23.82 6.28
N PRO A 163 15.65 -23.81 5.47
CA PRO A 163 16.74 -24.77 5.60
C PRO A 163 17.44 -24.69 6.97
N THR A 164 17.60 -23.49 7.51
CA THR A 164 18.29 -23.25 8.79
C THR A 164 17.37 -22.59 9.81
N ALA A 165 17.74 -22.68 11.09
CA ALA A 165 17.01 -22.02 12.17
C ALA A 165 17.22 -20.50 12.14
N GLU A 166 18.40 -20.08 11.75
CA GLU A 166 18.79 -18.67 11.62
C GLU A 166 17.93 -17.95 10.56
N GLU A 167 17.75 -18.56 9.38
CA GLU A 167 16.88 -18.01 8.33
C GLU A 167 15.40 -17.93 8.77
N LEU A 168 14.94 -18.92 9.52
CA LEU A 168 13.59 -18.89 10.09
C LEU A 168 13.44 -17.75 11.09
N GLU A 169 14.41 -17.58 12.01
CA GLU A 169 14.38 -16.53 13.03
C GLU A 169 14.42 -15.13 12.39
N GLU A 170 15.29 -14.94 11.39
CA GLU A 170 15.36 -13.70 10.61
C GLU A 170 14.01 -13.39 9.94
N HIS A 171 13.42 -14.40 9.28
CA HIS A 171 12.11 -14.21 8.62
C HIS A 171 10.99 -13.89 9.64
N LEU A 172 10.95 -14.55 10.79
CA LEU A 172 9.98 -14.27 11.84
C LEU A 172 10.15 -12.85 12.42
N SER A 173 11.39 -12.40 12.57
CA SER A 173 11.71 -11.04 12.99
C SER A 173 11.18 -10.01 11.96
N LEU A 174 11.38 -10.28 10.66
CA LEU A 174 10.83 -9.43 9.59
C LEU A 174 9.30 -9.41 9.57
N LEU A 175 8.65 -10.54 9.85
CA LEU A 175 7.18 -10.59 9.96
C LEU A 175 6.65 -9.77 11.14
N GLU A 176 7.35 -9.80 12.29
CA GLU A 176 6.96 -8.99 13.45
C GLU A 176 7.19 -7.51 13.18
N GLU A 177 8.32 -7.16 12.57
CA GLU A 177 8.61 -5.80 12.11
C GLU A 177 7.52 -5.29 11.15
N ALA A 178 7.07 -6.15 10.20
CA ALA A 178 6.00 -5.81 9.27
C ALA A 178 4.67 -5.53 9.98
N LYS A 179 4.34 -6.29 11.02
CA LYS A 179 3.12 -6.04 11.82
C LYS A 179 3.21 -4.73 12.60
N GLU A 180 4.39 -4.39 13.12
CA GLU A 180 4.58 -3.13 13.84
C GLU A 180 4.52 -1.92 12.91
N ARG A 181 4.93 -2.08 11.64
CA ARG A 181 4.89 -1.04 10.62
C ARG A 181 3.54 -0.91 9.92
N ASP A 182 2.62 -1.85 10.08
CA ASP A 182 1.33 -1.82 9.38
C ASP A 182 0.57 -0.52 9.68
N HIS A 183 0.36 0.31 8.65
CA HIS A 183 -0.34 1.59 8.76
C HIS A 183 -1.74 1.46 9.35
N ARG A 184 -2.40 0.29 9.23
CA ARG A 184 -3.73 0.03 9.80
C ARG A 184 -3.67 -0.08 11.33
N LYS A 185 -2.61 -0.72 11.86
CA LYS A 185 -2.34 -0.80 13.30
C LYS A 185 -1.95 0.58 13.84
N ILE A 186 -0.96 1.22 13.20
CA ILE A 186 -0.49 2.56 13.56
C ILE A 186 -1.64 3.57 13.49
N GLY A 187 -2.43 3.54 12.41
CA GLY A 187 -3.56 4.43 12.20
C GLY A 187 -4.63 4.30 13.27
N LYS A 188 -4.89 3.07 13.76
CA LYS A 188 -5.80 2.82 14.88
C LYS A 188 -5.24 3.34 16.20
N GLU A 189 -3.96 3.05 16.52
CA GLU A 189 -3.29 3.45 17.76
C GLU A 189 -3.15 4.97 17.88
N MET A 190 -2.86 5.65 16.76
CA MET A 190 -2.70 7.11 16.68
C MET A 190 -4.01 7.85 16.35
N GLU A 191 -5.12 7.15 16.16
CA GLU A 191 -6.42 7.74 15.81
C GLU A 191 -6.36 8.55 14.48
N ILE A 192 -5.70 7.98 13.45
CA ILE A 192 -5.52 8.62 12.15
C ILE A 192 -6.73 8.44 11.24
N PHE A 193 -7.21 7.20 11.11
CA PHE A 193 -8.37 6.87 10.27
C PHE A 193 -9.12 5.67 10.81
N MET A 194 -10.33 5.51 10.32
CA MET A 194 -11.16 4.34 10.56
C MET A 194 -11.83 3.85 9.28
N VAL A 195 -12.18 2.57 9.27
CA VAL A 195 -12.99 1.93 8.23
C VAL A 195 -14.16 1.25 8.95
N ASP A 196 -15.36 1.43 8.42
CA ASP A 196 -16.59 0.85 8.96
C ASP A 196 -17.40 0.19 7.85
N ASP A 197 -17.93 -1.02 8.10
CA ASP A 197 -18.68 -1.77 7.10
C ASP A 197 -20.00 -1.08 6.70
N LEU A 198 -20.57 -0.24 7.59
CA LEU A 198 -21.78 0.55 7.29
C LEU A 198 -21.51 1.66 6.25
N ILE A 199 -20.29 2.23 6.28
CA ILE A 199 -19.84 3.19 5.26
C ILE A 199 -19.46 2.46 3.99
N GLY A 200 -18.76 1.34 4.12
CA GLY A 200 -18.35 0.47 3.02
C GLY A 200 -16.85 0.18 2.99
N ARG A 201 -16.50 -0.99 2.52
CA ARG A 201 -15.10 -1.43 2.40
C ARG A 201 -14.36 -0.59 1.36
N GLY A 202 -13.17 -0.13 1.71
CA GLY A 202 -12.34 0.70 0.85
C GLY A 202 -12.72 2.18 0.84
N LEU A 203 -13.54 2.61 1.79
CA LEU A 203 -13.93 4.01 2.01
C LEU A 203 -13.44 4.45 3.40
N PRO A 204 -12.15 4.72 3.57
CA PRO A 204 -11.60 5.16 4.85
C PRO A 204 -12.10 6.56 5.21
N MET A 205 -12.33 6.78 6.51
CA MET A 205 -12.65 8.09 7.07
C MET A 205 -11.46 8.58 7.87
N TYR A 206 -10.96 9.77 7.56
CA TYR A 206 -9.91 10.41 8.35
C TYR A 206 -10.48 10.99 9.63
N LEU A 207 -9.88 10.63 10.75
CA LEU A 207 -10.14 11.23 12.06
C LEU A 207 -9.40 12.57 12.19
N PRO A 208 -9.67 13.40 13.21
CA PRO A 208 -9.05 14.73 13.31
C PRO A 208 -7.53 14.74 13.16
N LYS A 209 -6.81 13.79 13.78
CA LYS A 209 -5.34 13.68 13.64
C LYS A 209 -4.91 13.32 12.24
N GLY A 210 -5.61 12.39 11.59
CA GLY A 210 -5.33 12.01 10.21
C GLY A 210 -5.60 13.14 9.23
N TYR A 211 -6.69 13.87 9.43
CA TYR A 211 -7.00 15.03 8.60
C TYR A 211 -5.99 16.17 8.77
N ALA A 212 -5.46 16.36 9.98
CA ALA A 212 -4.37 17.32 10.21
C ALA A 212 -3.11 16.97 9.40
N ILE A 213 -2.72 15.69 9.34
CA ILE A 213 -1.60 15.22 8.48
C ILE A 213 -1.94 15.49 7.02
N TRP A 214 -3.14 15.10 6.59
CA TRP A 214 -3.60 15.27 5.20
C TRP A 214 -3.52 16.74 4.76
N GLN A 215 -4.02 17.69 5.58
CA GLN A 215 -3.95 19.13 5.30
C GLN A 215 -2.51 19.65 5.22
N LYS A 216 -1.60 19.13 6.05
CA LYS A 216 -0.18 19.48 6.01
C LYS A 216 0.49 19.01 4.73
N LEU A 217 0.21 17.78 4.27
CA LEU A 217 0.68 17.24 3.00
C LEU A 217 0.15 18.06 1.81
N GLU A 218 -1.14 18.35 1.80
CA GLU A 218 -1.76 19.18 0.77
C GLU A 218 -1.11 20.58 0.69
N ARG A 219 -0.99 21.26 1.83
CA ARG A 219 -0.37 22.58 1.92
C ARG A 219 1.08 22.55 1.44
N TYR A 220 1.83 21.53 1.88
CA TYR A 220 3.23 21.35 1.52
C TYR A 220 3.42 21.26 0.00
N ILE A 221 2.70 20.34 -0.64
CA ILE A 221 2.89 20.13 -2.08
C ILE A 221 2.38 21.32 -2.90
N LYS A 222 1.22 21.89 -2.55
CA LYS A 222 0.68 23.08 -3.23
C LYS A 222 1.62 24.28 -3.14
N GLN A 223 2.35 24.45 -2.03
CA GLN A 223 3.35 25.53 -1.90
C GLN A 223 4.54 25.33 -2.83
N LYS A 224 5.05 24.10 -3.00
CA LYS A 224 6.12 23.78 -3.96
C LYS A 224 5.65 24.00 -5.39
N GLU A 225 4.50 23.49 -5.74
CA GLU A 225 3.88 23.61 -7.07
C GLU A 225 3.61 25.07 -7.44
N LYS A 226 3.09 25.88 -6.51
CA LYS A 226 2.85 27.31 -6.74
C LYS A 226 4.13 28.07 -7.10
N LYS A 227 5.26 27.74 -6.47
CA LYS A 227 6.56 28.33 -6.80
C LYS A 227 7.04 27.99 -8.22
N LEU A 228 6.59 26.84 -8.75
CA LEU A 228 6.87 26.37 -10.10
C LEU A 228 5.81 26.81 -11.13
N GLY A 229 4.86 27.66 -10.74
CA GLY A 229 3.86 28.23 -11.64
C GLY A 229 2.67 27.32 -11.92
N TYR A 230 2.39 26.32 -11.08
CA TYR A 230 1.16 25.51 -11.18
C TYR A 230 -0.08 26.32 -10.78
N LEU A 231 -1.15 26.15 -11.53
CA LEU A 231 -2.46 26.74 -11.32
C LEU A 231 -3.39 25.68 -10.72
N HIS A 232 -3.76 25.85 -9.45
CA HIS A 232 -4.63 24.89 -8.79
C HIS A 232 -6.10 25.15 -9.13
N VAL A 233 -6.82 24.06 -9.42
CA VAL A 233 -8.25 24.06 -9.73
C VAL A 233 -9.00 23.12 -8.79
N LEU A 234 -10.33 23.17 -8.85
CA LEU A 234 -11.24 22.22 -8.21
C LEU A 234 -12.29 21.82 -9.23
N THR A 235 -12.39 20.51 -9.49
CA THR A 235 -13.34 19.97 -10.46
C THR A 235 -14.31 18.98 -9.79
N PRO A 236 -15.53 18.78 -10.35
CA PRO A 236 -16.50 17.85 -9.77
C PRO A 236 -16.00 16.40 -9.74
N ALA A 237 -16.37 15.68 -8.70
CA ALA A 237 -16.09 14.25 -8.58
C ALA A 237 -16.98 13.36 -9.46
N VAL A 238 -17.95 13.95 -10.15
CA VAL A 238 -18.93 13.31 -11.04
C VAL A 238 -18.83 13.95 -12.41
N GLY A 239 -18.91 13.14 -13.46
CA GLY A 239 -18.99 13.61 -14.84
C GLY A 239 -19.97 12.79 -15.66
N THR A 240 -20.38 13.28 -16.84
CA THR A 240 -21.22 12.49 -17.74
C THR A 240 -20.43 11.33 -18.33
N VAL A 241 -21.09 10.22 -18.60
CA VAL A 241 -20.49 9.06 -19.31
C VAL A 241 -19.89 9.50 -20.65
N ASN A 242 -20.47 10.50 -21.33
CA ASN A 242 -19.95 11.01 -22.60
C ASN A 242 -18.58 11.66 -22.47
N LEU A 243 -18.27 12.32 -21.35
CA LEU A 243 -16.94 12.86 -21.08
C LEU A 243 -15.88 11.73 -21.10
N TYR A 244 -16.19 10.60 -20.48
CA TYR A 244 -15.31 9.43 -20.39
C TYR A 244 -15.30 8.58 -21.67
N LYS A 245 -16.36 8.60 -22.48
CA LYS A 245 -16.34 8.07 -23.86
C LYS A 245 -15.41 8.89 -24.74
N THR A 246 -15.51 10.21 -24.68
CA THR A 246 -14.63 11.11 -25.46
C THR A 246 -13.15 10.87 -25.14
N SER A 247 -12.81 10.72 -23.87
CA SER A 247 -11.44 10.45 -23.45
C SER A 247 -10.97 9.01 -23.70
N GLY A 248 -11.88 8.06 -23.94
CA GLY A 248 -11.58 6.63 -24.08
C GLY A 248 -11.51 5.84 -22.77
N HIS A 249 -11.66 6.48 -21.62
CA HIS A 249 -11.69 5.76 -20.33
C HIS A 249 -12.85 4.76 -20.25
N TRP A 250 -14.00 5.08 -20.88
CA TRP A 250 -15.15 4.19 -20.90
C TRP A 250 -14.87 2.86 -21.61
N ASP A 251 -14.05 2.88 -22.64
CA ASP A 251 -13.75 1.69 -23.45
C ASP A 251 -12.60 0.85 -22.84
N HIS A 252 -11.58 1.51 -22.26
CA HIS A 252 -10.36 0.84 -21.79
C HIS A 252 -10.27 0.66 -20.27
N TYR A 253 -11.16 1.31 -19.48
CA TYR A 253 -11.05 1.34 -18.01
C TYR A 253 -12.37 1.06 -17.29
N LYS A 254 -13.43 0.72 -18.01
CA LYS A 254 -14.81 0.57 -17.51
C LYS A 254 -14.92 -0.41 -16.33
N GLU A 255 -14.17 -1.51 -16.35
CA GLU A 255 -14.21 -2.52 -15.29
C GLU A 255 -13.77 -1.98 -13.92
N ASN A 256 -12.93 -0.95 -13.93
CA ASN A 256 -12.44 -0.28 -12.73
C ASN A 256 -13.27 0.97 -12.36
N MET A 257 -14.36 1.24 -13.06
CA MET A 257 -15.24 2.37 -12.79
C MET A 257 -16.45 1.93 -11.96
N PHE A 258 -16.96 2.82 -11.10
CA PHE A 258 -18.25 2.60 -10.46
C PHE A 258 -19.38 2.56 -11.52
N PRO A 259 -20.46 1.81 -11.26
CA PRO A 259 -21.60 1.78 -12.16
C PRO A 259 -22.15 3.19 -12.44
N GLN A 260 -22.64 3.39 -13.67
CA GLN A 260 -23.27 4.65 -14.03
C GLN A 260 -24.58 4.88 -13.25
N MET A 261 -24.89 6.15 -13.05
CA MET A 261 -26.11 6.64 -12.42
C MET A 261 -26.96 7.35 -13.48
N GLU A 262 -28.23 7.00 -13.58
CA GLU A 262 -29.16 7.66 -14.49
C GLU A 262 -29.95 8.74 -13.74
N MET A 263 -29.96 9.96 -14.28
CA MET A 263 -30.66 11.08 -13.69
C MET A 263 -31.15 12.04 -14.79
N ASP A 264 -32.43 12.32 -14.83
CA ASP A 264 -33.06 13.26 -15.78
C ASP A 264 -32.73 13.00 -17.27
N GLY A 265 -32.51 11.72 -17.63
CA GLY A 265 -32.20 11.30 -19.00
C GLY A 265 -30.70 11.43 -19.35
N GLU A 266 -29.86 11.78 -18.40
CA GLU A 266 -28.41 11.80 -18.54
C GLU A 266 -27.76 10.70 -17.68
N SER A 267 -26.66 10.13 -18.19
CA SER A 267 -25.87 9.11 -17.49
C SER A 267 -24.63 9.75 -16.88
N PHE A 268 -24.46 9.61 -15.58
CA PHE A 268 -23.33 10.11 -14.82
C PHE A 268 -22.48 8.97 -14.24
N VAL A 269 -21.23 9.25 -13.93
CA VAL A 269 -20.33 8.30 -13.28
C VAL A 269 -19.42 9.03 -12.30
N LEU A 270 -19.05 8.36 -11.21
CA LEU A 270 -17.97 8.80 -10.34
C LEU A 270 -16.66 8.74 -11.14
N ARG A 271 -15.87 9.80 -11.11
CA ARG A 271 -14.64 9.90 -11.91
C ARG A 271 -13.57 8.91 -11.42
N PRO A 272 -13.01 8.09 -12.32
CA PRO A 272 -11.85 7.26 -12.00
C PRO A 272 -10.53 8.04 -12.04
N MET A 273 -10.53 9.16 -12.78
CA MET A 273 -9.41 10.09 -13.03
C MET A 273 -9.97 11.45 -13.41
N ASN A 274 -9.23 12.50 -13.06
CA ASN A 274 -9.63 13.91 -13.31
C ASN A 274 -9.15 14.47 -14.66
N CYS A 275 -8.30 13.76 -15.42
CA CYS A 275 -7.73 14.25 -16.69
C CYS A 275 -8.78 14.82 -17.66
N PRO A 276 -9.95 14.19 -17.92
CA PRO A 276 -10.94 14.75 -18.84
C PRO A 276 -11.45 16.14 -18.41
N HIS A 277 -11.57 16.38 -17.10
CA HIS A 277 -11.99 17.68 -16.58
C HIS A 277 -10.93 18.77 -16.85
N HIS A 278 -9.63 18.46 -16.71
CA HIS A 278 -8.55 19.40 -17.01
C HIS A 278 -8.46 19.71 -18.51
N MET A 279 -8.74 18.71 -19.38
CA MET A 279 -8.86 18.97 -20.83
C MET A 279 -9.96 19.99 -21.13
N MET A 280 -11.13 19.89 -20.45
CA MET A 280 -12.22 20.85 -20.61
C MET A 280 -11.89 22.24 -20.05
N ILE A 281 -11.10 22.33 -18.96
CA ILE A 281 -10.60 23.61 -18.43
C ILE A 281 -9.69 24.28 -19.46
N TYR A 282 -8.77 23.52 -20.05
CA TYR A 282 -7.90 24.05 -21.10
C TYR A 282 -8.72 24.51 -22.33
N ALA A 283 -9.69 23.72 -22.77
CA ALA A 283 -10.54 24.03 -23.91
C ALA A 283 -11.41 25.29 -23.74
N ASN A 284 -11.59 25.77 -22.51
CA ASN A 284 -12.43 26.95 -22.21
C ASN A 284 -11.88 28.27 -22.79
N LYS A 285 -10.62 28.29 -23.23
CA LYS A 285 -9.96 29.48 -23.77
C LYS A 285 -9.13 29.14 -25.01
N LEU A 286 -8.95 30.10 -25.90
CA LEU A 286 -7.97 30.04 -26.96
C LEU A 286 -6.58 30.34 -26.37
N HIS A 287 -5.63 29.50 -26.65
CA HIS A 287 -4.25 29.64 -26.19
C HIS A 287 -3.30 29.94 -27.36
N SER A 288 -2.25 30.70 -27.09
CA SER A 288 -1.10 30.90 -27.97
C SER A 288 0.09 30.10 -27.43
N TYR A 289 1.03 29.75 -28.31
CA TYR A 289 2.29 29.13 -27.88
C TYR A 289 3.02 29.93 -26.79
N LYS A 290 2.83 31.26 -26.73
CA LYS A 290 3.39 32.15 -25.68
C LYS A 290 2.78 31.90 -24.28
N ASN A 291 1.59 31.27 -24.21
CA ASN A 291 0.93 30.92 -22.94
C ASN A 291 1.40 29.59 -22.39
N LEU A 292 1.99 28.73 -23.23
CA LEU A 292 2.48 27.42 -22.86
C LEU A 292 3.90 27.54 -22.26
N PRO A 293 4.24 26.73 -21.25
CA PRO A 293 3.46 25.65 -20.68
C PRO A 293 2.36 26.13 -19.74
N ILE A 294 1.19 25.46 -19.75
CA ILE A 294 0.12 25.65 -18.76
C ILE A 294 0.08 24.43 -17.86
N ARG A 295 0.30 24.63 -16.56
CA ARG A 295 0.34 23.57 -15.54
C ARG A 295 -0.88 23.65 -14.65
N ILE A 296 -1.85 22.74 -14.85
CA ILE A 296 -3.10 22.69 -14.07
C ILE A 296 -2.96 21.57 -13.03
N GLY A 297 -3.01 21.92 -11.73
CA GLY A 297 -2.89 20.99 -10.62
C GLY A 297 -4.17 20.87 -9.80
N GLU A 298 -4.43 19.71 -9.23
CA GLU A 298 -5.56 19.45 -8.35
C GLU A 298 -5.20 18.39 -7.32
N ILE A 299 -5.69 18.52 -6.10
CA ILE A 299 -5.81 17.38 -5.19
C ILE A 299 -7.16 16.73 -5.51
N ALA A 300 -7.11 15.76 -6.40
CA ALA A 300 -8.28 15.21 -7.05
C ALA A 300 -8.87 14.04 -6.26
N HIS A 301 -10.17 14.12 -5.93
CA HIS A 301 -10.92 13.01 -5.37
C HIS A 301 -11.33 12.06 -6.50
N ASP A 302 -10.72 10.88 -6.57
CA ASP A 302 -10.98 9.87 -7.58
C ASP A 302 -11.56 8.59 -6.97
N PHE A 303 -12.32 7.84 -7.78
CA PHE A 303 -13.09 6.68 -7.35
C PHE A 303 -12.83 5.49 -8.27
N ARG A 304 -12.38 4.37 -7.71
CA ARG A 304 -12.12 3.14 -8.47
C ARG A 304 -12.83 1.96 -7.84
N TYR A 305 -13.47 1.14 -8.67
CA TYR A 305 -14.15 -0.07 -8.24
C TYR A 305 -13.14 -1.18 -7.98
N GLU A 306 -12.42 -1.07 -6.87
CA GLU A 306 -11.45 -2.08 -6.45
C GLU A 306 -12.16 -3.32 -5.91
N ALA A 307 -11.65 -4.51 -6.28
CA ALA A 307 -12.14 -5.77 -5.74
C ALA A 307 -11.94 -5.81 -4.21
N SER A 308 -12.88 -6.42 -3.48
CA SER A 308 -12.85 -6.45 -2.01
C SER A 308 -11.57 -7.07 -1.43
N GLY A 309 -10.94 -8.01 -2.13
CA GLY A 309 -9.67 -8.62 -1.72
C GLY A 309 -8.43 -7.76 -1.99
N ALA A 310 -8.55 -6.73 -2.85
CA ALA A 310 -7.45 -5.83 -3.18
C ALA A 310 -7.40 -4.59 -2.26
N VAL A 311 -8.46 -4.32 -1.50
CA VAL A 311 -8.54 -3.15 -0.61
C VAL A 311 -7.66 -3.33 0.61
N LYS A 312 -6.82 -2.31 0.94
CA LYS A 312 -5.87 -2.36 2.05
C LYS A 312 -5.76 -0.98 2.74
N GLY A 313 -6.53 -0.78 3.82
CA GLY A 313 -6.50 0.47 4.61
C GLY A 313 -6.64 1.73 3.76
N ILE A 314 -5.71 2.67 3.95
CA ILE A 314 -5.58 3.89 3.13
C ILE A 314 -4.57 3.74 1.97
N GLU A 315 -3.80 2.65 1.92
CA GLU A 315 -2.85 2.39 0.82
C GLU A 315 -3.59 2.12 -0.50
N ARG A 316 -4.71 1.39 -0.44
CA ARG A 316 -5.54 1.06 -1.60
C ARG A 316 -7.01 1.07 -1.23
N GLY A 317 -7.67 2.18 -1.52
CA GLY A 317 -9.09 2.40 -1.28
C GLY A 317 -9.89 2.47 -2.58
N ARG A 318 -11.22 2.51 -2.43
CA ARG A 318 -12.17 2.78 -3.54
C ARG A 318 -12.39 4.28 -3.76
N HIS A 319 -12.03 5.09 -2.81
CA HIS A 319 -11.90 6.53 -2.86
C HIS A 319 -10.51 6.91 -2.38
N PHE A 320 -9.85 7.82 -3.07
CA PHE A 320 -8.54 8.35 -2.74
C PHE A 320 -8.35 9.76 -3.31
N CYS A 321 -7.39 10.51 -2.78
CA CYS A 321 -7.09 11.87 -3.21
C CYS A 321 -5.72 11.92 -3.88
N GLN A 322 -5.70 12.15 -5.19
CA GLN A 322 -4.47 12.18 -5.98
C GLN A 322 -3.88 13.59 -6.09
N ASN A 323 -2.58 13.74 -5.83
CA ASN A 323 -1.83 14.95 -6.14
C ASN A 323 -1.52 14.98 -7.64
N ASP A 324 -2.49 15.36 -8.43
CA ASP A 324 -2.44 15.25 -9.88
C ASP A 324 -2.24 16.61 -10.56
N ALA A 325 -1.57 16.60 -11.72
CA ALA A 325 -1.54 17.76 -12.60
C ALA A 325 -1.35 17.35 -14.05
N HIS A 326 -1.83 18.23 -14.93
CA HIS A 326 -1.74 18.12 -16.37
C HIS A 326 -1.01 19.35 -16.92
N LEU A 327 0.14 19.13 -17.58
CA LEU A 327 0.97 20.14 -18.16
C LEU A 327 0.73 20.15 -19.67
N PHE A 328 0.13 21.23 -20.17
CA PHE A 328 -0.10 21.44 -21.59
C PHE A 328 1.10 22.15 -22.17
N VAL A 329 1.78 21.52 -23.13
CA VAL A 329 3.08 21.93 -23.62
C VAL A 329 3.15 21.91 -25.15
N THR A 330 4.08 22.65 -25.73
CA THR A 330 4.50 22.40 -27.12
C THR A 330 5.45 21.21 -27.18
N PRO A 331 5.64 20.57 -28.35
CA PRO A 331 6.62 19.49 -28.48
C PRO A 331 8.03 19.87 -28.01
N GLU A 332 8.45 21.10 -28.25
CA GLU A 332 9.77 21.60 -27.87
C GLU A 332 9.94 21.79 -26.35
N GLN A 333 8.83 21.86 -25.62
CA GLN A 333 8.83 22.04 -24.16
C GLN A 333 8.80 20.70 -23.39
N ILE A 334 8.55 19.57 -24.05
CA ILE A 334 8.43 18.25 -23.39
C ILE A 334 9.63 17.98 -22.49
N LYS A 335 10.84 18.10 -23.01
CA LYS A 335 12.07 17.81 -22.27
C LYS A 335 12.22 18.67 -21.02
N SER A 336 12.02 19.99 -21.14
CA SER A 336 12.18 20.92 -20.01
C SER A 336 11.12 20.70 -18.94
N GLU A 337 9.88 20.43 -19.32
CA GLU A 337 8.79 20.19 -18.38
C GLU A 337 8.91 18.83 -17.71
N PHE A 338 9.31 17.80 -18.46
CA PHE A 338 9.57 16.47 -17.90
C PHE A 338 10.70 16.52 -16.86
N LYS A 339 11.81 17.23 -17.19
CA LYS A 339 12.87 17.49 -16.23
C LYS A 339 12.36 18.19 -14.98
N GLY A 340 11.53 19.24 -15.13
CA GLY A 340 10.95 19.97 -14.01
C GLY A 340 10.09 19.09 -13.10
N VAL A 341 9.37 18.10 -13.66
CA VAL A 341 8.61 17.11 -12.89
C VAL A 341 9.56 16.21 -12.09
N ILE A 342 10.63 15.71 -12.71
CA ILE A 342 11.61 14.85 -12.02
C ILE A 342 12.31 15.64 -10.90
N ASP A 343 12.75 16.86 -11.17
CA ASP A 343 13.38 17.71 -10.16
C ASP A 343 12.45 17.92 -8.95
N LEU A 344 11.14 18.11 -9.19
CA LEU A 344 10.15 18.21 -8.12
C LEU A 344 9.97 16.91 -7.34
N ILE A 345 9.95 15.74 -8.02
CA ILE A 345 9.90 14.43 -7.35
C ILE A 345 11.10 14.26 -6.43
N LEU A 346 12.31 14.51 -6.94
CA LEU A 346 13.55 14.35 -6.18
C LEU A 346 13.66 15.34 -5.00
N ASP A 347 13.18 16.57 -5.17
CA ASP A 347 13.12 17.57 -4.11
C ASP A 347 12.16 17.15 -2.98
N VAL A 348 11.01 16.56 -3.33
CA VAL A 348 10.08 15.97 -2.36
C VAL A 348 10.70 14.76 -1.67
N TYR A 349 11.30 13.85 -2.40
CA TYR A 349 11.94 12.65 -1.83
C TYR A 349 13.03 13.00 -0.83
N LYS A 350 13.82 14.05 -1.12
CA LYS A 350 14.80 14.59 -0.19
C LYS A 350 14.14 15.09 1.11
N ASP A 351 13.04 15.83 1.02
CA ASP A 351 12.34 16.36 2.19
C ASP A 351 11.76 15.25 3.09
N PHE A 352 11.41 14.09 2.53
CA PHE A 352 10.90 12.92 3.25
C PHE A 352 11.97 11.85 3.51
N ASN A 353 13.24 12.12 3.16
CA ASN A 353 14.35 11.17 3.29
C ASN A 353 14.11 9.82 2.57
N ILE A 354 13.44 9.87 1.41
CA ILE A 354 13.23 8.70 0.54
C ILE A 354 14.48 8.53 -0.32
N THR A 355 15.27 7.50 -0.05
CA THR A 355 16.59 7.26 -0.69
C THR A 355 16.66 5.98 -1.52
N ASP A 356 15.80 5.00 -1.24
CA ASP A 356 15.77 3.72 -1.94
C ASP A 356 14.60 3.71 -2.94
N TYR A 357 14.90 4.12 -4.18
CA TYR A 357 13.92 4.16 -5.28
C TYR A 357 14.61 3.80 -6.60
N ARG A 358 13.80 3.33 -7.55
CA ARG A 358 14.22 3.11 -8.93
C ARG A 358 13.23 3.75 -9.92
N CYS A 359 13.75 4.19 -11.05
CA CYS A 359 12.95 4.70 -12.16
C CYS A 359 12.63 3.56 -13.13
N VAL A 360 11.37 3.45 -13.53
CA VAL A 360 10.87 2.45 -14.47
C VAL A 360 10.17 3.16 -15.62
N LEU A 361 10.64 2.93 -16.82
CA LEU A 361 9.98 3.37 -18.03
C LEU A 361 8.99 2.29 -18.48
N SER A 362 7.71 2.55 -18.25
CA SER A 362 6.62 1.63 -18.59
C SER A 362 6.15 1.88 -20.01
N LEU A 363 6.33 0.87 -20.87
CA LEU A 363 6.05 0.89 -22.29
C LEU A 363 4.80 0.07 -22.61
N ARG A 364 4.19 0.30 -23.78
CA ARG A 364 3.10 -0.56 -24.26
C ARG A 364 3.61 -1.95 -24.62
N ASP A 365 2.68 -2.92 -24.60
CA ASP A 365 2.84 -4.17 -25.34
C ASP A 365 2.25 -3.98 -26.74
N PRO A 366 3.04 -4.00 -27.83
CA PRO A 366 2.54 -3.80 -29.18
C PRO A 366 1.52 -4.87 -29.64
N GLU A 367 1.52 -6.04 -29.01
CA GLU A 367 0.61 -7.14 -29.33
C GLU A 367 -0.77 -6.97 -28.64
N ASP A 368 -0.87 -6.17 -27.59
CA ASP A 368 -2.11 -5.93 -26.86
C ASP A 368 -2.88 -4.72 -27.43
N LYS A 369 -3.59 -4.96 -28.52
CA LYS A 369 -4.41 -3.95 -29.21
C LYS A 369 -5.72 -3.58 -28.47
N GLU A 370 -6.12 -4.37 -27.46
CA GLU A 370 -7.32 -4.09 -26.68
C GLU A 370 -7.05 -3.07 -25.57
N LYS A 371 -5.88 -3.17 -24.93
CA LYS A 371 -5.50 -2.29 -23.82
C LYS A 371 -5.08 -0.89 -24.29
N TYR A 372 -4.35 -0.79 -25.40
CA TYR A 372 -3.71 0.45 -25.82
C TYR A 372 -4.41 1.12 -27.00
N HIS A 373 -4.33 2.45 -27.05
CA HIS A 373 -4.82 3.22 -28.18
C HIS A 373 -4.10 2.79 -29.47
N ASP A 374 -4.86 2.50 -30.53
CA ASP A 374 -4.35 1.95 -31.79
C ASP A 374 -3.76 3.04 -32.70
N ASP A 375 -2.51 3.46 -32.40
CA ASP A 375 -1.72 4.42 -33.16
C ASP A 375 -0.22 4.15 -32.97
N ASP A 376 0.34 3.25 -33.78
CA ASP A 376 1.75 2.84 -33.66
C ASP A 376 2.74 3.99 -33.87
N GLU A 377 2.42 4.97 -34.74
CA GLU A 377 3.30 6.12 -34.99
C GLU A 377 3.39 7.02 -33.75
N MET A 378 2.25 7.31 -33.15
CA MET A 378 2.16 8.09 -31.91
C MET A 378 2.95 7.40 -30.78
N TRP A 379 2.76 6.09 -30.60
CA TRP A 379 3.43 5.32 -29.54
C TRP A 379 4.94 5.31 -29.72
N ASN A 380 5.42 4.99 -30.92
CA ASN A 380 6.85 4.96 -31.21
C ASN A 380 7.49 6.33 -30.97
N LYS A 381 6.80 7.41 -31.35
CA LYS A 381 7.27 8.77 -31.07
C LYS A 381 7.34 9.04 -29.57
N ALA A 382 6.27 8.76 -28.82
CA ALA A 382 6.18 9.03 -27.40
C ALA A 382 7.23 8.25 -26.60
N GLU A 383 7.39 6.95 -26.88
CA GLU A 383 8.37 6.10 -26.22
C GLU A 383 9.82 6.54 -26.49
N ASN A 384 10.13 6.91 -27.75
CA ASN A 384 11.47 7.39 -28.10
C ASN A 384 11.77 8.76 -27.45
N GLU A 385 10.81 9.68 -27.43
CA GLU A 385 10.93 10.96 -26.74
C GLU A 385 11.29 10.77 -25.26
N LEU A 386 10.60 9.85 -24.55
CA LEU A 386 10.91 9.58 -23.14
C LEU A 386 12.30 8.95 -22.97
N ARG A 387 12.70 8.00 -23.82
CA ARG A 387 14.05 7.42 -23.77
C ARG A 387 15.13 8.48 -23.97
N GLU A 388 14.95 9.34 -24.97
CA GLU A 388 15.88 10.44 -25.25
C GLU A 388 16.01 11.38 -24.04
N VAL A 389 14.88 11.79 -23.46
CA VAL A 389 14.87 12.66 -22.27
C VAL A 389 15.58 12.01 -21.08
N MET A 390 15.28 10.74 -20.78
CA MET A 390 15.91 10.01 -19.68
C MET A 390 17.43 9.91 -19.87
N ASN A 391 17.87 9.56 -21.08
CA ASN A 391 19.29 9.44 -21.42
C ASN A 391 20.01 10.80 -21.33
N GLU A 392 19.40 11.88 -21.84
CA GLU A 392 19.99 13.22 -21.79
C GLU A 392 20.05 13.79 -20.35
N LEU A 393 19.12 13.41 -19.47
CA LEU A 393 19.14 13.79 -18.07
C LEU A 393 20.09 12.90 -17.24
N GLY A 394 20.62 11.82 -17.83
CA GLY A 394 21.49 10.88 -17.13
C GLY A 394 20.80 10.11 -16.01
N ILE A 395 19.49 9.88 -16.14
CA ILE A 395 18.70 9.14 -15.15
C ILE A 395 18.76 7.65 -15.49
N GLU A 396 19.23 6.83 -14.54
CA GLU A 396 19.19 5.38 -14.66
C GLU A 396 17.75 4.87 -14.57
N TYR A 397 17.36 4.01 -15.50
CA TYR A 397 16.02 3.42 -15.54
C TYR A 397 16.03 1.99 -16.10
N THR A 398 14.97 1.26 -15.81
CA THR A 398 14.65 -0.04 -16.41
C THR A 398 13.40 0.10 -17.27
N GLU A 399 13.26 -0.73 -18.31
CA GLU A 399 12.05 -0.76 -19.15
C GLU A 399 11.17 -1.94 -18.76
N GLU A 400 9.85 -1.68 -18.63
CA GLU A 400 8.83 -2.71 -18.40
C GLU A 400 7.76 -2.62 -19.49
N ILE A 401 7.61 -3.71 -20.27
CA ILE A 401 6.66 -3.79 -21.37
C ILE A 401 5.29 -4.23 -20.83
N GLY A 402 4.21 -3.61 -21.33
CA GLY A 402 2.84 -3.94 -20.93
C GLY A 402 2.31 -3.11 -19.76
N GLU A 403 3.12 -2.24 -19.14
CA GLU A 403 2.76 -1.47 -17.96
C GLU A 403 2.39 0.00 -18.24
N ALA A 404 2.43 0.44 -19.49
CA ALA A 404 2.04 1.80 -19.88
C ALA A 404 0.55 2.08 -19.61
N ALA A 405 0.18 3.38 -19.53
CA ALA A 405 -1.21 3.80 -19.60
C ALA A 405 -1.78 3.56 -21.01
N PHE A 406 -3.11 3.42 -21.14
CA PHE A 406 -3.71 3.17 -22.46
C PHE A 406 -3.48 4.31 -23.47
N TYR A 407 -3.14 5.50 -23.02
CA TYR A 407 -2.95 6.73 -23.81
C TYR A 407 -1.50 7.15 -24.00
N GLY A 408 -0.54 6.50 -23.35
CA GLY A 408 0.87 6.86 -23.51
C GLY A 408 1.83 6.15 -22.54
N PRO A 409 3.14 6.18 -22.86
CA PRO A 409 4.18 5.65 -22.00
C PRO A 409 4.34 6.51 -20.74
N LYS A 410 4.89 5.91 -19.68
CA LYS A 410 5.05 6.59 -18.40
C LYS A 410 6.39 6.27 -17.74
N LEU A 411 6.90 7.24 -17.01
CA LEU A 411 7.93 7.03 -16.01
C LEU A 411 7.26 6.81 -14.65
N ASP A 412 7.48 5.66 -14.04
CA ASP A 412 7.11 5.36 -12.67
C ASP A 412 8.36 5.47 -11.78
N VAL A 413 8.21 6.08 -10.61
CA VAL A 413 9.24 6.06 -9.58
C VAL A 413 8.77 5.13 -8.48
N ASN A 414 9.37 3.95 -8.47
CA ASN A 414 9.08 2.89 -7.52
C ASN A 414 9.99 3.04 -6.31
N VAL A 415 9.38 3.08 -5.14
CA VAL A 415 10.08 3.19 -3.86
C VAL A 415 10.06 1.81 -3.20
N LYS A 416 11.18 1.42 -2.64
CA LYS A 416 11.31 0.21 -1.85
C LYS A 416 11.08 0.55 -0.38
N PRO A 417 9.92 0.20 0.20
CA PRO A 417 9.67 0.43 1.62
C PRO A 417 10.58 -0.44 2.49
N ALA A 418 10.74 -0.05 3.75
CA ALA A 418 11.53 -0.82 4.72
C ALA A 418 11.07 -2.28 4.83
N ILE A 419 9.79 -2.54 4.59
CA ILE A 419 9.19 -3.88 4.56
C ILE A 419 8.10 -3.91 3.49
N GLY A 420 8.05 -5.02 2.73
CA GLY A 420 7.05 -5.24 1.69
C GLY A 420 7.64 -5.18 0.28
N ASN A 421 6.74 -5.11 -0.70
CA ASN A 421 7.09 -5.00 -2.10
C ASN A 421 7.27 -3.53 -2.50
N GLU A 422 7.97 -3.30 -3.59
CA GLU A 422 8.05 -1.97 -4.20
C GLU A 422 6.66 -1.39 -4.47
N ILE A 423 6.54 -0.08 -4.28
CA ILE A 423 5.32 0.67 -4.55
C ILE A 423 5.61 1.86 -5.44
N THR A 424 4.78 2.10 -6.43
CA THR A 424 4.84 3.33 -7.23
C THR A 424 4.28 4.49 -6.41
N LEU A 425 5.13 5.46 -6.05
CA LEU A 425 4.71 6.69 -5.38
C LEU A 425 4.51 7.84 -6.35
N SER A 426 5.44 8.03 -7.30
CA SER A 426 5.40 9.15 -8.23
C SER A 426 5.36 8.65 -9.67
N THR A 427 4.73 9.44 -10.56
CA THR A 427 4.65 9.09 -11.99
C THR A 427 4.64 10.35 -12.86
N CYS A 428 5.18 10.22 -14.06
CA CYS A 428 5.04 11.21 -15.13
C CYS A 428 4.74 10.48 -16.45
N GLN A 429 3.66 10.85 -17.13
CA GLN A 429 3.14 10.16 -18.31
C GLN A 429 3.06 11.14 -19.48
N LEU A 430 3.47 10.70 -20.66
CA LEU A 430 3.43 11.51 -21.88
C LEU A 430 2.20 11.11 -22.70
N ASP A 431 1.38 12.08 -23.09
CA ASP A 431 0.09 11.86 -23.72
C ASP A 431 -0.08 12.72 -24.97
N PHE A 432 -0.16 12.08 -26.12
CA PHE A 432 -0.52 12.68 -27.42
C PHE A 432 -1.99 12.38 -27.79
N CYS A 433 -2.65 11.47 -27.08
CA CYS A 433 -3.95 10.91 -27.43
C CYS A 433 -5.13 11.79 -26.95
N LEU A 434 -5.19 12.09 -25.64
CA LEU A 434 -6.33 12.84 -25.07
C LEU A 434 -6.46 14.25 -25.66
N PRO A 435 -5.37 15.02 -25.82
CA PRO A 435 -5.49 16.34 -26.42
C PRO A 435 -6.12 16.31 -27.82
N ALA A 436 -5.80 15.31 -28.63
CA ALA A 436 -6.39 15.13 -29.95
C ALA A 436 -7.88 14.73 -29.86
N LYS A 437 -8.23 13.79 -28.97
CA LYS A 437 -9.63 13.36 -28.75
C LYS A 437 -10.54 14.51 -28.30
N PHE A 438 -10.01 15.45 -27.51
CA PHE A 438 -10.73 16.63 -27.06
C PHE A 438 -10.62 17.82 -28.02
N ASN A 439 -9.96 17.66 -29.20
CA ASN A 439 -9.70 18.71 -30.19
C ASN A 439 -9.04 19.95 -29.56
N LEU A 440 -8.13 19.77 -28.62
CA LEU A 440 -7.41 20.86 -27.98
C LEU A 440 -6.43 21.50 -28.97
N THR A 441 -6.38 22.84 -28.96
CA THR A 441 -5.48 23.56 -29.87
C THR A 441 -4.83 24.76 -29.19
N TYR A 442 -3.65 25.14 -29.70
CA TYR A 442 -3.02 26.42 -29.48
C TYR A 442 -2.61 27.03 -30.81
N VAL A 443 -2.52 28.36 -30.85
CA VAL A 443 -2.00 29.08 -32.03
C VAL A 443 -0.47 29.09 -31.94
N ALA A 444 0.17 28.45 -32.91
CA ALA A 444 1.64 28.40 -33.04
C ALA A 444 2.21 29.74 -33.54
N GLU A 445 3.54 29.84 -33.57
CA GLU A 445 4.24 31.07 -34.01
C GLU A 445 3.94 31.45 -35.46
N ASP A 446 3.74 30.43 -36.29
CA ASP A 446 3.37 30.60 -37.70
C ASP A 446 1.87 30.93 -37.93
N GLY A 447 1.11 31.14 -36.85
CA GLY A 447 -0.32 31.42 -36.89
C GLY A 447 -1.22 30.19 -37.13
N THR A 448 -0.66 28.99 -37.30
CA THR A 448 -1.43 27.73 -37.47
C THR A 448 -1.92 27.24 -36.12
N LYS A 449 -3.04 26.45 -36.14
CA LYS A 449 -3.50 25.73 -34.96
C LYS A 449 -2.79 24.40 -34.87
N LYS A 450 -2.20 24.12 -33.70
CA LYS A 450 -1.55 22.84 -33.39
C LYS A 450 -2.14 22.22 -32.12
N THR A 451 -2.10 20.91 -32.02
CA THR A 451 -2.52 20.17 -30.82
C THR A 451 -1.39 20.20 -29.78
N PRO A 452 -1.65 20.57 -28.52
CA PRO A 452 -0.64 20.49 -27.48
C PRO A 452 -0.36 19.04 -27.11
N VAL A 453 0.81 18.80 -26.52
CA VAL A 453 1.13 17.55 -25.82
C VAL A 453 0.80 17.73 -24.34
N VAL A 454 0.42 16.65 -23.65
CA VAL A 454 0.13 16.71 -22.22
C VAL A 454 1.06 15.79 -21.44
N LEU A 455 1.65 16.33 -20.37
CA LEU A 455 2.29 15.51 -19.35
C LEU A 455 1.31 15.37 -18.16
N HIS A 456 0.94 14.13 -17.83
CA HIS A 456 0.23 13.79 -16.62
C HIS A 456 1.25 13.49 -15.53
N ARG A 457 1.09 14.03 -14.33
CA ARG A 457 2.02 13.71 -13.26
C ARG A 457 1.35 13.64 -11.90
N ALA A 458 1.85 12.75 -11.07
CA ALA A 458 1.55 12.68 -9.66
C ALA A 458 2.87 12.66 -8.87
N ILE A 459 3.08 13.63 -7.97
CA ILE A 459 4.33 13.74 -7.19
C ILE A 459 4.24 12.87 -5.93
N LEU A 460 3.20 13.10 -5.10
CA LEU A 460 2.93 12.28 -3.92
C LEU A 460 2.11 11.02 -4.27
N GLY A 461 1.77 10.81 -5.54
CA GLY A 461 0.76 9.84 -5.91
C GLY A 461 -0.60 10.19 -5.29
N SER A 462 -1.30 9.25 -4.66
CA SER A 462 -2.40 9.61 -3.78
C SER A 462 -1.87 10.01 -2.40
N LEU A 463 -2.45 11.06 -1.79
CA LEU A 463 -2.11 11.46 -0.42
C LEU A 463 -2.36 10.31 0.56
N ASP A 464 -3.37 9.49 0.28
CA ASP A 464 -3.75 8.32 1.08
C ASP A 464 -2.62 7.27 1.11
N ARG A 465 -2.14 6.86 -0.07
CA ARG A 465 -1.01 5.91 -0.19
C ARG A 465 0.28 6.49 0.35
N PHE A 466 0.55 7.76 0.08
CA PHE A 466 1.73 8.43 0.61
C PHE A 466 1.71 8.50 2.13
N MET A 467 0.54 8.77 2.74
CA MET A 467 0.38 8.74 4.19
C MET A 467 0.58 7.33 4.75
N ALA A 468 0.02 6.29 4.12
CA ALA A 468 0.30 4.90 4.50
C ALA A 468 1.80 4.63 4.49
N TYR A 469 2.48 4.98 3.40
CA TYR A 469 3.93 4.81 3.25
C TYR A 469 4.72 5.49 4.36
N ILE A 470 4.51 6.77 4.63
CA ILE A 470 5.27 7.49 5.67
C ILE A 470 4.97 6.98 7.08
N LEU A 471 3.73 6.55 7.37
CA LEU A 471 3.39 5.91 8.63
C LEU A 471 4.16 4.59 8.82
N GLU A 472 4.25 3.78 7.78
CA GLU A 472 4.97 2.51 7.78
C GLU A 472 6.50 2.72 7.88
N GLU A 473 7.08 3.66 7.12
CA GLU A 473 8.51 3.99 7.17
C GLU A 473 8.94 4.50 8.53
N THR A 474 8.16 5.38 9.13
CA THR A 474 8.48 6.02 10.41
C THR A 474 7.97 5.26 11.64
N LYS A 475 7.23 4.15 11.45
CA LYS A 475 6.45 3.50 12.53
C LYS A 475 5.55 4.49 13.28
N GLY A 476 5.01 5.47 12.58
CA GLY A 476 4.21 6.56 13.14
C GLY A 476 4.99 7.67 13.84
N ASN A 477 6.34 7.59 13.92
CA ASN A 477 7.18 8.65 14.46
C ASN A 477 7.40 9.74 13.41
N LEU A 478 6.37 10.49 13.11
CA LEU A 478 6.40 11.52 12.07
C LEU A 478 7.33 12.67 12.47
N PRO A 479 8.00 13.31 11.48
CA PRO A 479 8.77 14.51 11.73
C PRO A 479 7.85 15.63 12.27
N LEU A 480 8.40 16.52 13.09
CA LEU A 480 7.62 17.53 13.83
C LEU A 480 6.69 18.35 12.93
N TRP A 481 7.15 18.76 11.76
CA TRP A 481 6.35 19.59 10.85
C TRP A 481 5.09 18.90 10.32
N LEU A 482 5.08 17.55 10.31
CA LEU A 482 3.99 16.73 9.79
C LEU A 482 3.15 16.10 10.91
N ALA A 483 3.68 16.00 12.12
CA ALA A 483 3.03 15.32 13.24
C ALA A 483 1.67 15.95 13.58
N PRO A 484 0.64 15.11 13.85
CA PRO A 484 -0.69 15.59 14.24
C PRO A 484 -0.75 16.05 15.70
N THR A 485 0.15 15.55 16.55
CA THR A 485 0.36 15.99 17.93
C THR A 485 1.84 16.29 18.11
N GLN A 486 2.20 17.57 17.99
CA GLN A 486 3.58 18.02 18.14
C GLN A 486 3.99 18.09 19.61
N VAL A 487 3.09 18.57 20.45
CA VAL A 487 3.33 18.73 21.88
C VAL A 487 2.13 18.22 22.68
N LYS A 488 2.38 17.37 23.67
CA LYS A 488 1.39 16.93 24.67
C LYS A 488 1.73 17.56 26.00
N VAL A 489 0.81 18.34 26.57
CA VAL A 489 1.00 19.03 27.85
C VAL A 489 0.31 18.24 28.97
N LEU A 490 1.07 17.87 30.00
CA LEU A 490 0.63 17.06 31.14
C LEU A 490 0.88 17.79 32.45
N PRO A 491 -0.15 18.36 33.12
CA PRO A 491 -0.01 18.84 34.48
C PRO A 491 0.21 17.66 35.45
N VAL A 492 1.17 17.76 36.37
CA VAL A 492 1.47 16.70 37.35
C VAL A 492 0.26 16.45 38.25
N LYS A 493 -0.37 17.53 38.75
CA LYS A 493 -1.64 17.52 39.49
C LYS A 493 -2.50 18.69 39.04
N ASN A 494 -3.72 18.42 38.63
CA ASN A 494 -4.63 19.45 38.12
C ASN A 494 -4.88 20.56 39.15
N GLU A 495 -5.07 20.20 40.41
CA GLU A 495 -5.33 21.14 41.49
C GLU A 495 -4.30 22.29 41.60
N TYR A 496 -3.03 22.03 41.26
CA TYR A 496 -1.94 22.98 41.45
C TYR A 496 -1.29 23.46 40.13
N HIS A 497 -1.42 22.71 39.03
CA HIS A 497 -0.64 22.95 37.83
C HIS A 497 -1.49 23.16 36.55
N LEU A 498 -2.84 22.99 36.66
CA LEU A 498 -3.70 23.09 35.47
C LEU A 498 -3.72 24.51 34.89
N ASP A 499 -3.70 25.54 35.72
CA ASP A 499 -3.70 26.93 35.23
C ASP A 499 -2.44 27.24 34.44
N TYR A 500 -1.29 26.83 34.94
CA TYR A 500 -0.03 26.98 34.20
C TYR A 500 0.01 26.11 32.96
N ALA A 501 -0.48 24.89 33.01
CA ALA A 501 -0.57 24.01 31.84
C ALA A 501 -1.49 24.60 30.77
N ASN A 502 -2.61 25.21 31.15
CA ASN A 502 -3.48 25.91 30.18
C ASN A 502 -2.79 27.13 29.56
N GLU A 503 -2.03 27.90 30.35
CA GLU A 503 -1.25 29.03 29.82
C GLU A 503 -0.25 28.57 28.75
N ILE A 504 0.54 27.54 29.05
CA ILE A 504 1.51 26.97 28.11
C ILE A 504 0.80 26.38 26.86
N TYR A 505 -0.31 25.65 27.07
CA TYR A 505 -1.14 25.10 26.00
C TYR A 505 -1.62 26.21 25.04
N GLN A 506 -2.21 27.29 25.61
CA GLN A 506 -2.72 28.38 24.79
C GLN A 506 -1.59 29.13 24.05
N LEU A 507 -0.47 29.39 24.72
CA LEU A 507 0.69 30.01 24.07
C LEU A 507 1.18 29.19 22.87
N LEU A 508 1.32 27.88 23.02
CA LEU A 508 1.76 27.02 21.94
C LEU A 508 0.73 26.95 20.80
N LEU A 509 -0.57 26.98 21.10
CA LEU A 509 -1.62 27.08 20.07
C LEU A 509 -1.54 28.42 19.31
N ASP A 510 -1.35 29.54 20.00
CA ASP A 510 -1.24 30.87 19.40
C ASP A 510 0.01 30.97 18.50
N GLU A 511 1.07 30.23 18.83
CA GLU A 511 2.27 30.08 18.01
C GLU A 511 2.08 29.13 16.79
N GLY A 512 0.90 28.49 16.67
CA GLY A 512 0.50 27.67 15.53
C GLY A 512 0.95 26.22 15.59
N PHE A 513 1.25 25.70 16.78
CA PHE A 513 1.60 24.29 16.97
C PHE A 513 0.36 23.42 17.19
N GLU A 514 0.47 22.13 16.81
CA GLU A 514 -0.52 21.09 17.13
C GLU A 514 -0.29 20.59 18.57
N VAL A 515 -1.08 21.06 19.49
CA VAL A 515 -0.90 20.82 20.93
C VAL A 515 -2.12 20.14 21.51
N GLU A 516 -1.89 19.21 22.41
CA GLU A 516 -2.95 18.58 23.21
C GLU A 516 -2.66 18.79 24.71
N LEU A 517 -3.67 19.15 25.47
CA LEU A 517 -3.64 19.20 26.93
C LEU A 517 -4.35 17.97 27.49
N ASP A 518 -3.65 17.15 28.26
CA ASP A 518 -4.26 16.03 28.98
C ASP A 518 -4.42 16.34 30.46
N SER A 519 -5.61 16.78 30.82
CA SER A 519 -6.01 17.11 32.18
C SER A 519 -6.92 16.04 32.80
N ARG A 520 -6.95 14.81 32.26
CA ARG A 520 -7.77 13.74 32.82
C ARG A 520 -7.32 13.39 34.25
N ASP A 521 -8.27 12.96 35.09
CA ASP A 521 -8.00 12.48 36.44
C ASP A 521 -7.43 11.05 36.42
N GLU A 522 -6.22 10.93 35.85
CA GLU A 522 -5.48 9.69 35.70
C GLU A 522 -4.05 9.85 36.23
N LYS A 523 -3.42 8.72 36.59
CA LYS A 523 -2.03 8.72 37.06
C LYS A 523 -1.10 9.30 35.97
N LEU A 524 -0.20 10.19 36.36
CA LEU A 524 0.75 10.83 35.43
C LEU A 524 1.52 9.82 34.59
N GLY A 525 1.99 8.71 35.18
CA GLY A 525 2.69 7.66 34.47
C GLY A 525 1.86 7.00 33.36
N TYR A 526 0.54 6.85 33.58
CA TYR A 526 -0.38 6.34 32.56
C TYR A 526 -0.53 7.35 31.42
N ARG A 527 -0.76 8.64 31.71
CA ARG A 527 -0.86 9.70 30.70
C ARG A 527 0.41 9.86 29.87
N ILE A 528 1.59 9.75 30.50
CA ILE A 528 2.89 9.76 29.77
C ILE A 528 2.98 8.56 28.83
N ARG A 529 2.63 7.35 29.29
CA ARG A 529 2.68 6.14 28.46
C ARG A 529 1.74 6.27 27.25
N GLU A 530 0.55 6.77 27.47
CA GLU A 530 -0.44 6.96 26.40
C GLU A 530 0.03 8.01 25.37
N ALA A 531 0.61 9.13 25.83
CA ALA A 531 1.21 10.14 24.95
C ALA A 531 2.35 9.55 24.09
N GLN A 532 3.14 8.63 24.66
CA GLN A 532 4.17 7.91 23.91
C GLN A 532 3.56 6.92 22.88
N MET A 533 2.50 6.20 23.24
CA MET A 533 1.81 5.31 22.30
C MET A 533 1.20 6.08 21.13
N GLN A 534 0.67 7.29 21.39
CA GLN A 534 0.14 8.20 20.38
C GLN A 534 1.24 8.94 19.60
N LYS A 535 2.52 8.65 19.84
CA LYS A 535 3.67 9.22 19.11
C LYS A 535 3.77 10.73 19.15
N ALA A 536 3.34 11.39 20.26
CA ALA A 536 3.56 12.82 20.45
C ALA A 536 5.07 13.12 20.45
N ASN A 537 5.51 14.07 19.59
CA ASN A 537 6.94 14.37 19.46
C ASN A 537 7.57 14.86 20.75
N TYR A 538 6.86 15.72 21.47
CA TYR A 538 7.29 16.27 22.75
C TYR A 538 6.21 16.11 23.80
N ILE A 539 6.60 15.66 24.99
CA ILE A 539 5.72 15.52 26.14
C ILE A 539 6.24 16.51 27.20
N LEU A 540 5.44 17.53 27.52
CA LEU A 540 5.71 18.47 28.60
C LEU A 540 5.10 17.93 29.90
N VAL A 541 5.90 17.85 30.95
CA VAL A 541 5.45 17.51 32.31
C VAL A 541 5.63 18.75 33.18
N LEU A 542 4.52 19.33 33.60
CA LEU A 542 4.51 20.61 34.33
C LEU A 542 4.12 20.40 35.78
N GLY A 543 5.09 20.67 36.68
CA GLY A 543 4.95 20.58 38.13
C GLY A 543 5.20 21.94 38.82
N ASN A 544 5.54 21.91 40.11
CA ASN A 544 5.81 23.10 40.88
C ASN A 544 7.01 23.90 40.35
N ASN A 545 8.12 23.22 40.04
CA ASN A 545 9.33 23.90 39.59
C ASN A 545 9.08 24.66 38.27
N GLU A 546 8.44 23.99 37.29
CA GLU A 546 8.12 24.60 36.02
C GLU A 546 7.22 25.81 36.17
N ARG A 547 6.19 25.70 37.02
CA ARG A 547 5.28 26.82 37.32
C ARG A 547 5.99 27.99 37.99
N ASP A 548 6.78 27.72 39.04
CA ASP A 548 7.39 28.75 39.88
C ASP A 548 8.58 29.44 39.15
N GLU A 549 9.35 28.71 38.32
CA GLU A 549 10.45 29.21 37.53
C GLU A 549 10.06 29.67 36.12
N ARG A 550 8.81 29.51 35.72
CA ARG A 550 8.29 29.86 34.38
C ARG A 550 9.04 29.13 33.26
N THR A 551 9.32 27.83 33.44
CA THR A 551 10.03 26.97 32.52
C THR A 551 9.14 25.82 32.02
N VAL A 552 9.61 25.05 31.09
CA VAL A 552 8.99 23.79 30.62
C VAL A 552 10.02 22.66 30.68
N THR A 553 9.58 21.51 31.22
CA THR A 553 10.37 20.29 31.19
C THR A 553 9.79 19.36 30.14
N TYR A 554 10.53 19.13 29.06
CA TYR A 554 10.09 18.29 27.98
C TYR A 554 10.86 16.97 27.88
N ARG A 555 10.18 15.97 27.34
CA ARG A 555 10.76 14.70 26.93
C ARG A 555 10.44 14.46 25.46
N LYS A 556 11.45 14.20 24.64
CA LYS A 556 11.26 13.84 23.25
C LYS A 556 10.77 12.38 23.13
N HIS A 557 9.92 12.10 22.13
CA HIS A 557 9.45 10.75 21.89
C HIS A 557 10.61 9.77 21.74
N GLY A 558 10.48 8.60 22.37
CA GLY A 558 11.52 7.56 22.37
C GLY A 558 12.72 7.82 23.28
N GLU A 559 12.84 9.01 23.87
CA GLU A 559 13.93 9.35 24.79
C GLU A 559 13.45 9.30 26.26
N GLN A 560 14.33 8.83 27.15
CA GLN A 560 14.05 8.84 28.59
C GLN A 560 14.50 10.13 29.25
N LYS A 561 15.45 10.85 28.64
CA LYS A 561 16.01 12.09 29.17
C LYS A 561 14.99 13.21 29.13
N ALA A 562 14.78 13.88 30.25
CA ALA A 562 14.02 15.12 30.34
C ALA A 562 14.98 16.33 30.30
N THR A 563 14.53 17.41 29.68
CA THR A 563 15.30 18.66 29.56
C THR A 563 14.39 19.83 29.96
N THR A 564 14.90 20.71 30.82
CA THR A 564 14.21 21.93 31.27
C THR A 564 14.79 23.14 30.56
N VAL A 565 13.92 23.96 29.99
CA VAL A 565 14.27 25.20 29.25
C VAL A 565 13.22 26.27 29.50
N THR A 566 13.52 27.51 29.11
CA THR A 566 12.49 28.55 29.07
C THR A 566 11.49 28.28 27.95
N ILE A 567 10.28 28.80 28.06
CA ILE A 567 9.25 28.62 27.03
C ILE A 567 9.68 29.20 25.69
N ASP A 568 10.38 30.34 25.68
CA ASP A 568 10.88 30.99 24.44
C ASP A 568 11.93 30.14 23.73
N GLU A 569 12.84 29.51 24.48
CA GLU A 569 13.83 28.55 23.93
C GLU A 569 13.13 27.35 23.33
N PHE A 570 12.10 26.81 24.02
CA PHE A 570 11.33 25.67 23.52
C PHE A 570 10.61 26.01 22.20
N VAL A 571 9.89 27.12 22.16
CA VAL A 571 9.20 27.62 20.96
C VAL A 571 10.17 27.83 19.80
N SER A 572 11.32 28.47 20.07
CA SER A 572 12.36 28.71 19.07
C SER A 572 12.93 27.41 18.49
N MET A 573 13.17 26.43 19.36
CA MET A 573 13.60 25.09 18.96
C MET A 573 12.58 24.39 18.06
N LEU A 574 11.30 24.41 18.41
CA LEU A 574 10.24 23.79 17.59
C LEU A 574 10.12 24.48 16.22
N LYS A 575 10.11 25.82 16.17
CA LYS A 575 10.06 26.59 14.92
C LYS A 575 11.24 26.25 14.01
N GLN A 576 12.44 26.11 14.57
CA GLN A 576 13.63 25.76 13.78
C GLN A 576 13.51 24.35 13.22
N GLN A 577 13.06 23.36 14.01
CA GLN A 577 12.86 21.98 13.53
C GLN A 577 11.81 21.91 12.41
N ILE A 578 10.69 22.63 12.56
CA ILE A 578 9.65 22.69 11.51
C ILE A 578 10.22 23.31 10.22
N LYS A 579 11.02 24.37 10.34
CA LYS A 579 11.68 25.01 9.19
C LYS A 579 12.66 24.06 8.48
N ASP A 580 13.40 23.28 9.27
CA ASP A 580 14.39 22.30 8.79
C ASP A 580 13.73 20.96 8.36
N LYS A 581 12.42 20.84 8.51
CA LYS A 581 11.63 19.62 8.24
C LYS A 581 12.14 18.37 9.00
N LYS A 582 12.55 18.56 10.24
CA LYS A 582 13.04 17.51 11.13
C LYS A 582 11.96 17.01 12.08
#